data_26beb355b58810af7cc6cd85f14e7f59
#
_entry.id   26beb355b58810af7cc6cd85f14e7f59
#
_cell.length_a   1.000
_cell.length_b   1.000
_cell.length_c   1.000
_cell.angle_alpha   90.00
_cell.angle_beta   90.00
_cell.angle_gamma   90.00
#
_symmetry.space_group_name_H-M   'P 1'
#
loop_
_entity.id
_entity.type
_entity.pdbx_description
1 polymer ?
#
loop_
_entity_poly.entity_id
_entity_poly.type
_entity_poly.pdbx_seq_one_letter_code
_entity_poly.pdbx_strand_id
1 'polypeptide(L)'
;KKRADVLEKNLPKNHIYEIKKYTGTNVKIVNTEMIKNSALLIQKKDEMKIATKEKYILFLNETYIKYETLFTHLSDFICNLDFIKCGAKIATYYCYNKPIIEDKYNKKSYLESKEIRHPIIEVINENYEYVSNDINLDYKNNNGILLYGVNGVGKSSLSKAIGCNILLAQIGFFVPSSSFTYYPYKKIFTRINGE
;
A
#
# COMPACT_ATOMS: atom_id res chain seq x y z
N LYS A 1 -11.38 -62.48 12.07
CA LYS A 1 -12.39 -63.24 11.32
C LYS A 1 -13.83 -62.86 11.72
N LYS A 2 -14.23 -62.95 12.98
CA LYS A 2 -15.63 -62.70 13.41
C LYS A 2 -16.23 -61.32 13.03
N ARG A 3 -15.43 -60.24 12.93
CA ARG A 3 -15.95 -58.93 12.55
C ARG A 3 -16.16 -58.79 11.03
N ALA A 4 -15.30 -59.39 10.24
CA ALA A 4 -15.45 -59.39 8.78
C ALA A 4 -16.70 -60.16 8.35
N ASP A 5 -16.93 -61.35 9.00
CA ASP A 5 -18.07 -62.20 8.73
C ASP A 5 -19.41 -61.55 9.17
N VAL A 6 -19.39 -60.70 10.21
CA VAL A 6 -20.58 -59.95 10.64
C VAL A 6 -20.87 -58.76 9.68
N LEU A 7 -19.83 -58.10 9.18
CA LEU A 7 -19.99 -57.04 8.19
C LEU A 7 -20.50 -57.56 6.86
N GLU A 8 -20.00 -58.72 6.42
CA GLU A 8 -20.42 -59.42 5.19
C GLU A 8 -21.91 -59.82 5.21
N LYS A 9 -22.42 -60.19 6.39
CA LYS A 9 -23.84 -60.52 6.60
C LYS A 9 -24.77 -59.28 6.62
N ASN A 10 -24.28 -58.14 6.99
CA ASN A 10 -25.06 -56.92 7.14
C ASN A 10 -24.98 -55.99 5.94
N LEU A 11 -24.13 -56.23 4.93
CA LEU A 11 -24.06 -55.44 3.74
C LEU A 11 -25.17 -55.82 2.74
N PRO A 12 -25.74 -54.85 2.01
CA PRO A 12 -26.75 -55.10 0.97
C PRO A 12 -26.21 -56.05 -0.09
N LYS A 13 -26.91 -57.15 -0.34
CA LYS A 13 -26.48 -58.21 -1.29
C LYS A 13 -26.34 -57.74 -2.75
N ASN A 14 -26.80 -56.55 -3.08
CA ASN A 14 -26.82 -56.02 -4.45
C ASN A 14 -25.59 -55.14 -4.78
N HIS A 15 -24.63 -55.03 -3.89
CA HIS A 15 -23.42 -54.27 -4.15
C HIS A 15 -22.18 -55.19 -4.11
N ILE A 16 -21.32 -55.05 -5.14
CA ILE A 16 -20.06 -55.77 -5.21
C ILE A 16 -19.04 -55.04 -4.31
N TYR A 17 -18.88 -55.56 -3.10
CA TYR A 17 -17.86 -55.07 -2.17
C TYR A 17 -16.72 -56.10 -2.10
N GLU A 18 -15.48 -55.65 -2.27
CA GLU A 18 -14.32 -56.45 -1.93
C GLU A 18 -13.87 -56.12 -0.50
N ILE A 19 -13.83 -57.12 0.36
CA ILE A 19 -13.30 -57.00 1.71
C ILE A 19 -11.81 -57.31 1.67
N LYS A 20 -10.98 -56.28 1.80
CA LYS A 20 -9.52 -56.43 1.93
C LYS A 20 -9.12 -56.40 3.38
N LYS A 21 -8.47 -57.48 3.86
CA LYS A 21 -7.90 -57.54 5.21
C LYS A 21 -6.68 -56.64 5.27
N TYR A 22 -6.69 -55.70 6.20
CA TYR A 22 -5.51 -54.96 6.63
C TYR A 22 -4.91 -55.59 7.89
N THR A 23 -3.62 -55.34 8.11
CA THR A 23 -2.89 -55.83 9.30
C THR A 23 -3.58 -55.44 10.61
N GLY A 24 -3.86 -56.39 11.49
CA GLY A 24 -4.51 -56.17 12.79
C GLY A 24 -6.03 -56.33 12.75
N THR A 25 -6.72 -55.49 13.46
CA THR A 25 -8.20 -55.55 13.68
C THR A 25 -9.00 -54.78 12.63
N ASN A 26 -8.36 -54.10 11.67
CA ASN A 26 -9.00 -53.25 10.68
C ASN A 26 -9.36 -54.02 9.40
N VAL A 27 -10.58 -53.79 8.92
CA VAL A 27 -11.11 -54.35 7.65
C VAL A 27 -11.43 -53.15 6.76
N LYS A 28 -10.90 -53.18 5.51
CA LYS A 28 -11.22 -52.19 4.49
C LYS A 28 -12.26 -52.77 3.53
N ILE A 29 -13.38 -52.10 3.42
CA ILE A 29 -14.41 -52.38 2.44
C ILE A 29 -14.13 -51.55 1.20
N VAL A 30 -13.99 -52.18 0.04
CA VAL A 30 -13.67 -51.52 -1.21
C VAL A 30 -14.79 -51.79 -2.20
N ASN A 31 -15.46 -50.74 -2.65
CA ASN A 31 -16.38 -50.80 -3.76
C ASN A 31 -15.64 -50.35 -5.03
N THR A 32 -15.32 -51.33 -5.91
CA THR A 32 -14.57 -51.09 -7.14
C THR A 32 -15.29 -50.13 -8.10
N GLU A 33 -16.60 -50.20 -8.17
CA GLU A 33 -17.43 -49.35 -9.01
C GLU A 33 -17.42 -47.88 -8.47
N MET A 34 -17.56 -47.72 -7.17
CA MET A 34 -17.51 -46.40 -6.52
C MET A 34 -16.15 -45.76 -6.69
N ILE A 35 -15.04 -46.55 -6.64
CA ILE A 35 -13.69 -46.06 -6.88
C ILE A 35 -13.52 -45.57 -8.32
N LYS A 36 -13.99 -46.36 -9.29
CA LYS A 36 -13.95 -45.99 -10.71
C LYS A 36 -14.75 -44.71 -10.97
N ASN A 37 -15.96 -44.65 -10.45
CA ASN A 37 -16.82 -43.46 -10.60
C ASN A 37 -16.24 -42.22 -9.90
N SER A 38 -15.61 -42.39 -8.75
CA SER A 38 -14.91 -41.29 -8.05
C SER A 38 -13.71 -40.79 -8.86
N ALA A 39 -12.92 -41.71 -9.44
CA ALA A 39 -11.79 -41.33 -10.30
C ALA A 39 -12.26 -40.60 -11.57
N LEU A 40 -13.34 -41.10 -12.21
CA LEU A 40 -13.93 -40.43 -13.37
C LEU A 40 -14.48 -39.06 -13.04
N LEU A 41 -15.10 -38.91 -11.89
CA LEU A 41 -15.62 -37.61 -11.41
C LEU A 41 -14.50 -36.59 -11.17
N ILE A 42 -13.39 -37.03 -10.58
CA ILE A 42 -12.20 -36.16 -10.39
C ILE A 42 -11.65 -35.73 -11.75
N GLN A 43 -11.49 -36.71 -12.70
CA GLN A 43 -11.02 -36.39 -14.05
C GLN A 43 -11.94 -35.37 -14.73
N LYS A 44 -13.24 -35.58 -14.72
CA LYS A 44 -14.21 -34.67 -15.35
C LYS A 44 -14.21 -33.28 -14.69
N LYS A 45 -14.05 -33.21 -13.37
CA LYS A 45 -13.90 -31.96 -12.66
C LYS A 45 -12.65 -31.18 -13.09
N ASP A 46 -11.53 -31.88 -13.31
CA ASP A 46 -10.30 -31.23 -13.74
C ASP A 46 -10.37 -30.79 -15.21
N GLU A 47 -10.97 -31.60 -16.09
CA GLU A 47 -11.26 -31.21 -17.47
C GLU A 47 -12.15 -29.94 -17.52
N MET A 48 -13.19 -29.86 -16.70
CA MET A 48 -14.05 -28.68 -16.60
C MET A 48 -13.29 -27.45 -16.10
N LYS A 49 -12.40 -27.62 -15.10
CA LYS A 49 -11.58 -26.51 -14.58
C LYS A 49 -10.67 -25.96 -15.68
N ILE A 50 -10.02 -26.83 -16.43
CA ILE A 50 -9.12 -26.41 -17.52
C ILE A 50 -9.91 -25.67 -18.60
N ALA A 51 -11.00 -26.24 -19.09
CA ALA A 51 -11.83 -25.63 -20.13
C ALA A 51 -12.41 -24.27 -19.67
N THR A 52 -12.86 -24.17 -18.41
CA THR A 52 -13.36 -22.91 -17.86
C THR A 52 -12.26 -21.86 -17.77
N LYS A 53 -11.06 -22.27 -17.29
CA LYS A 53 -9.91 -21.37 -17.19
C LYS A 53 -9.49 -20.85 -18.56
N GLU A 54 -9.41 -21.70 -19.56
CA GLU A 54 -9.04 -21.30 -20.94
C GLU A 54 -10.04 -20.29 -21.51
N LYS A 55 -11.33 -20.56 -21.43
CA LYS A 55 -12.37 -19.64 -21.91
C LYS A 55 -12.34 -18.29 -21.16
N TYR A 56 -12.11 -18.34 -19.86
CA TYR A 56 -12.03 -17.13 -19.04
C TYR A 56 -10.79 -16.27 -19.39
N ILE A 57 -9.64 -16.91 -19.61
CA ILE A 57 -8.41 -16.22 -20.04
C ILE A 57 -8.61 -15.58 -21.43
N LEU A 58 -9.22 -16.30 -22.38
CA LEU A 58 -9.52 -15.74 -23.70
C LEU A 58 -10.42 -14.50 -23.59
N PHE A 59 -11.50 -14.59 -22.84
CA PHE A 59 -12.41 -13.47 -22.61
C PHE A 59 -11.71 -12.27 -21.94
N LEU A 60 -10.88 -12.52 -20.94
CA LEU A 60 -10.12 -11.44 -20.27
C LEU A 60 -9.14 -10.77 -21.23
N ASN A 61 -8.40 -11.56 -22.02
CA ASN A 61 -7.44 -11.01 -22.97
C ASN A 61 -8.12 -10.16 -24.05
N GLU A 62 -9.19 -10.65 -24.64
CA GLU A 62 -9.97 -9.90 -25.65
C GLU A 62 -10.53 -8.60 -25.05
N THR A 63 -11.07 -8.67 -23.83
CA THR A 63 -11.60 -7.50 -23.14
C THR A 63 -10.49 -6.52 -22.76
N TYR A 64 -9.35 -7.03 -22.25
CA TYR A 64 -8.22 -6.20 -21.89
C TYR A 64 -7.66 -5.46 -23.11
N ILE A 65 -7.37 -6.16 -24.19
CA ILE A 65 -6.83 -5.54 -25.43
C ILE A 65 -7.78 -4.46 -25.95
N LYS A 66 -9.09 -4.71 -25.89
CA LYS A 66 -10.09 -3.74 -26.37
C LYS A 66 -10.18 -2.47 -25.52
N TYR A 67 -9.98 -2.57 -24.22
CA TYR A 67 -10.23 -1.48 -23.27
C TYR A 67 -8.99 -1.01 -22.51
N GLU A 68 -7.80 -1.52 -22.81
CA GLU A 68 -6.54 -1.20 -22.13
C GLU A 68 -6.29 0.30 -21.98
N THR A 69 -6.41 1.01 -23.11
CA THR A 69 -6.21 2.48 -23.15
C THR A 69 -7.23 3.21 -22.27
N LEU A 70 -8.49 2.77 -22.31
CA LEU A 70 -9.56 3.34 -21.49
C LEU A 70 -9.32 3.09 -20.00
N PHE A 71 -8.92 1.88 -19.63
CA PHE A 71 -8.61 1.55 -18.23
C PHE A 71 -7.40 2.32 -17.71
N THR A 72 -6.38 2.51 -18.55
CA THR A 72 -5.22 3.33 -18.20
C THR A 72 -5.63 4.79 -17.93
N HIS A 73 -6.35 5.42 -18.85
CA HIS A 73 -6.83 6.79 -18.67
C HIS A 73 -7.74 6.94 -17.45
N LEU A 74 -8.63 5.96 -17.23
CA LEU A 74 -9.52 5.98 -16.05
C LEU A 74 -8.73 5.84 -14.75
N SER A 75 -7.74 4.96 -14.74
CA SER A 75 -6.84 4.79 -13.59
C SER A 75 -6.08 6.08 -13.28
N ASP A 76 -5.48 6.70 -14.29
CA ASP A 76 -4.75 7.97 -14.14
C ASP A 76 -5.67 9.08 -13.64
N PHE A 77 -6.90 9.17 -14.17
CA PHE A 77 -7.88 10.15 -13.70
C PHE A 77 -8.24 9.94 -12.23
N ILE A 78 -8.53 8.69 -11.84
CA ILE A 78 -8.86 8.37 -10.44
C ILE A 78 -7.69 8.66 -9.52
N CYS A 79 -6.45 8.28 -9.91
CA CYS A 79 -5.25 8.55 -9.13
C CYS A 79 -5.02 10.06 -8.92
N ASN A 80 -5.18 10.86 -9.98
CA ASN A 80 -5.04 12.31 -9.87
C ASN A 80 -6.13 12.92 -8.99
N LEU A 81 -7.37 12.46 -9.13
CA LEU A 81 -8.47 12.93 -8.30
C LEU A 81 -8.27 12.59 -6.82
N ASP A 82 -7.81 11.38 -6.52
CA ASP A 82 -7.55 10.94 -5.15
C ASP A 82 -6.39 11.72 -4.52
N PHE A 83 -5.32 11.96 -5.29
CA PHE A 83 -4.19 12.78 -4.87
C PHE A 83 -4.61 14.21 -4.49
N ILE A 84 -5.38 14.87 -5.36
CA ILE A 84 -5.86 16.25 -5.13
C ILE A 84 -6.81 16.28 -3.92
N LYS A 85 -7.74 15.33 -3.84
CA LYS A 85 -8.69 15.21 -2.73
C LYS A 85 -7.97 14.99 -1.40
N CYS A 86 -6.96 14.13 -1.37
CA CYS A 86 -6.17 13.86 -0.17
C CYS A 86 -5.45 15.12 0.30
N GLY A 87 -4.78 15.84 -0.60
CA GLY A 87 -4.11 17.10 -0.30
C GLY A 87 -5.05 18.17 0.22
N ALA A 88 -6.21 18.35 -0.41
CA ALA A 88 -7.24 19.30 0.02
C ALA A 88 -7.80 18.96 1.41
N LYS A 89 -8.06 17.68 1.68
CA LYS A 89 -8.54 17.21 2.98
C LYS A 89 -7.54 17.50 4.10
N ILE A 90 -6.26 17.19 3.89
CA ILE A 90 -5.19 17.44 4.86
C ILE A 90 -5.04 18.96 5.09
N ALA A 91 -4.99 19.74 4.03
CA ALA A 91 -4.86 21.20 4.11
C ALA A 91 -5.98 21.83 4.92
N THR A 92 -7.23 21.39 4.72
CA THR A 92 -8.39 21.90 5.45
C THR A 92 -8.37 21.45 6.91
N TYR A 93 -8.06 20.19 7.17
CA TYR A 93 -8.14 19.63 8.52
C TYR A 93 -7.03 20.16 9.44
N TYR A 94 -5.80 20.32 8.93
CA TYR A 94 -4.64 20.78 9.70
C TYR A 94 -4.29 22.26 9.48
N CYS A 95 -5.13 23.02 8.81
CA CYS A 95 -4.92 24.44 8.54
C CYS A 95 -3.58 24.72 7.85
N TYR A 96 -3.29 23.96 6.77
CA TYR A 96 -2.10 24.19 5.96
C TYR A 96 -2.33 25.33 4.97
N ASN A 97 -1.29 26.10 4.68
CA ASN A 97 -1.35 27.23 3.77
C ASN A 97 -0.73 26.93 2.42
N LYS A 98 -1.23 27.61 1.40
CA LYS A 98 -0.72 27.49 0.03
C LYS A 98 0.69 28.10 -0.06
N PRO A 99 1.70 27.34 -0.51
CA PRO A 99 3.02 27.91 -0.73
C PRO A 99 3.03 28.87 -1.93
N ILE A 100 3.84 29.92 -1.82
CA ILE A 100 4.10 30.86 -2.92
C ILE A 100 5.37 30.41 -3.62
N ILE A 101 5.25 30.12 -4.91
CA ILE A 101 6.36 29.71 -5.76
C ILE A 101 6.84 30.95 -6.51
N GLU A 102 8.10 31.29 -6.32
CA GLU A 102 8.74 32.34 -7.13
C GLU A 102 9.15 31.77 -8.47
N ASP A 103 8.73 32.41 -9.56
CA ASP A 103 9.04 32.03 -10.94
C ASP A 103 10.31 32.70 -11.47
N LYS A 104 10.75 33.80 -10.84
CA LYS A 104 11.94 34.54 -11.24
C LYS A 104 13.21 33.91 -10.70
N TYR A 105 13.96 33.28 -11.56
CA TYR A 105 15.24 32.66 -11.22
C TYR A 105 16.30 33.68 -10.78
N ASN A 106 16.66 33.63 -9.52
CA ASN A 106 17.69 34.46 -8.90
C ASN A 106 18.96 33.66 -8.54
N LYS A 107 19.46 32.84 -9.43
CA LYS A 107 20.71 32.06 -9.31
C LYS A 107 20.72 30.93 -8.27
N LYS A 108 20.02 31.03 -7.17
CA LYS A 108 19.94 29.98 -6.10
C LYS A 108 18.54 29.82 -5.59
N SER A 109 18.20 28.58 -5.22
CA SER A 109 16.99 28.30 -4.47
C SER A 109 17.04 28.95 -3.08
N TYR A 110 15.89 29.36 -2.57
CA TYR A 110 15.75 29.98 -1.26
C TYR A 110 14.43 29.55 -0.62
N LEU A 111 14.29 29.79 0.67
CA LEU A 111 13.12 29.53 1.45
C LEU A 111 12.92 30.60 2.51
N GLU A 112 11.76 31.22 2.53
CA GLU A 112 11.27 32.06 3.61
C GLU A 112 9.96 31.45 4.14
N SER A 113 9.92 31.09 5.41
CA SER A 113 8.74 30.51 6.04
C SER A 113 8.55 31.08 7.44
N LYS A 114 7.29 31.36 7.80
CA LYS A 114 6.89 31.72 9.15
C LYS A 114 6.09 30.59 9.77
N GLU A 115 6.31 30.38 11.06
CA GLU A 115 5.60 29.39 11.88
C GLU A 115 5.59 27.99 11.24
N ILE A 116 6.76 27.57 10.74
CA ILE A 116 6.88 26.24 10.13
C ILE A 116 6.70 25.15 11.20
N ARG A 117 5.88 24.16 10.89
CA ARG A 117 5.58 23.01 11.76
C ARG A 117 5.99 21.70 11.08
N HIS A 118 6.16 20.67 11.88
CA HIS A 118 6.48 19.34 11.36
C HIS A 118 5.20 18.55 11.07
N PRO A 119 4.87 18.23 9.80
CA PRO A 119 3.58 17.64 9.42
C PRO A 119 3.24 16.31 10.10
N ILE A 120 4.25 15.56 10.49
CA ILE A 120 4.05 14.26 11.15
C ILE A 120 4.01 14.41 12.67
N ILE A 121 4.92 15.19 13.25
CA ILE A 121 5.04 15.31 14.71
C ILE A 121 3.81 16.01 15.29
N GLU A 122 3.27 17.06 14.63
CA GLU A 122 2.06 17.73 15.08
C GLU A 122 0.82 16.81 15.09
N VAL A 123 0.79 15.79 14.24
CA VAL A 123 -0.32 14.84 14.17
C VAL A 123 -0.19 13.71 15.20
N ILE A 124 1.05 13.25 15.45
CA ILE A 124 1.29 12.13 16.39
C ILE A 124 1.19 12.59 17.84
N ASN A 125 1.62 13.81 18.14
CA ASN A 125 1.64 14.36 19.49
C ASN A 125 0.36 15.14 19.80
N GLU A 126 -0.76 14.47 19.93
CA GLU A 126 -2.06 15.08 20.25
C GLU A 126 -2.07 15.84 21.61
N ASN A 127 -1.15 15.50 22.52
CA ASN A 127 -1.10 16.07 23.87
C ASN A 127 -0.22 17.32 24.00
N TYR A 128 0.56 17.68 23.00
CA TYR A 128 1.47 18.81 23.04
C TYR A 128 1.41 19.58 21.73
N GLU A 129 1.24 20.89 21.85
CA GLU A 129 1.30 21.79 20.71
C GLU A 129 2.73 21.83 20.15
N TYR A 130 2.86 21.69 18.83
CA TYR A 130 4.16 21.80 18.17
C TYR A 130 4.63 23.26 18.17
N VAL A 131 5.81 23.51 18.74
CA VAL A 131 6.42 24.84 18.74
C VAL A 131 6.90 25.18 17.33
N SER A 132 6.22 26.11 16.69
CA SER A 132 6.56 26.59 15.35
C SER A 132 7.82 27.45 15.35
N ASN A 133 8.48 27.56 14.19
CA ASN A 133 9.71 28.33 14.01
C ASN A 133 9.67 29.13 12.71
N ASP A 134 10.37 30.26 12.69
CA ASP A 134 10.58 31.06 11.51
C ASP A 134 11.90 30.63 10.83
N ILE A 135 11.87 30.48 9.51
CA ILE A 135 13.03 30.06 8.73
C ILE A 135 13.25 31.05 7.60
N ASN A 136 14.47 31.54 7.52
CA ASN A 136 14.93 32.36 6.40
C ASN A 136 16.27 31.80 5.88
N LEU A 137 16.21 31.20 4.67
CA LEU A 137 17.34 30.71 3.91
C LEU A 137 17.42 31.51 2.60
N ASP A 138 17.91 32.73 2.68
CA ASP A 138 18.04 33.66 1.57
C ASP A 138 19.46 33.59 0.99
N TYR A 139 19.55 33.62 -0.33
CA TYR A 139 20.83 33.59 -1.05
C TYR A 139 21.69 34.85 -0.86
N LYS A 140 21.11 35.93 -0.37
CA LYS A 140 21.82 37.20 -0.17
C LYS A 140 22.47 37.27 1.20
N ASN A 141 21.74 36.88 2.23
CA ASN A 141 22.13 37.12 3.63
C ASN A 141 22.40 35.83 4.43
N ASN A 142 21.59 34.81 4.24
CA ASN A 142 21.61 33.59 5.06
C ASN A 142 21.73 32.33 4.21
N ASN A 143 22.93 31.99 3.81
CA ASN A 143 23.20 30.78 3.01
C ASN A 143 23.05 29.46 3.80
N GLY A 144 22.90 29.53 5.11
CA GLY A 144 22.79 28.36 5.98
C GLY A 144 22.38 28.73 7.39
N ILE A 145 21.86 27.77 8.14
CA ILE A 145 21.49 27.91 9.54
C ILE A 145 22.28 26.90 10.34
N LEU A 146 22.95 27.38 11.38
CA LEU A 146 23.62 26.52 12.36
C LEU A 146 22.70 26.33 13.58
N LEU A 147 22.22 25.10 13.76
CA LEU A 147 21.39 24.72 14.90
C LEU A 147 22.24 24.11 16.00
N TYR A 148 22.24 24.69 17.18
CA TYR A 148 22.95 24.15 18.34
C TYR A 148 22.04 24.16 19.58
N GLY A 149 22.34 23.35 20.56
CA GLY A 149 21.57 23.19 21.79
C GLY A 149 21.71 21.79 22.39
N VAL A 150 21.13 21.59 23.56
CA VAL A 150 21.14 20.31 24.28
C VAL A 150 20.38 19.22 23.51
N ASN A 151 20.62 17.95 23.86
CA ASN A 151 19.89 16.84 23.25
C ASN A 151 18.41 16.92 23.64
N GLY A 152 17.53 16.55 22.71
CA GLY A 152 16.08 16.57 22.92
C GLY A 152 15.38 17.92 22.68
N VAL A 153 16.11 19.00 22.38
CA VAL A 153 15.51 20.35 22.18
C VAL A 153 14.79 20.54 20.84
N GLY A 154 14.80 19.52 19.96
CA GLY A 154 14.08 19.59 18.68
C GLY A 154 14.89 19.97 17.45
N LYS A 155 16.24 20.04 17.52
CA LYS A 155 17.12 20.37 16.38
C LYS A 155 16.85 19.50 15.14
N SER A 156 16.83 18.19 15.34
CA SER A 156 16.58 17.23 14.26
C SER A 156 15.14 17.31 13.74
N SER A 157 14.19 17.60 14.63
CA SER A 157 12.78 17.78 14.26
C SER A 157 12.60 19.00 13.36
N LEU A 158 13.27 20.12 13.67
CA LEU A 158 13.22 21.33 12.83
C LEU A 158 13.84 21.06 11.45
N SER A 159 15.01 20.40 11.39
CA SER A 159 15.65 20.07 10.11
C SER A 159 14.75 19.17 9.25
N LYS A 160 14.08 18.19 9.87
CA LYS A 160 13.10 17.33 9.19
C LYS A 160 11.86 18.14 8.76
N ALA A 161 11.36 19.04 9.59
CA ALA A 161 10.22 19.89 9.25
C ALA A 161 10.49 20.73 7.99
N ILE A 162 11.66 21.36 7.89
CA ILE A 162 12.07 22.12 6.71
C ILE A 162 12.07 21.23 5.46
N GLY A 163 12.70 20.07 5.53
CA GLY A 163 12.74 19.12 4.40
C GLY A 163 11.37 18.63 3.97
N CYS A 164 10.51 18.25 4.92
CA CYS A 164 9.14 17.80 4.64
C CYS A 164 8.29 18.90 3.99
N ASN A 165 8.38 20.15 4.48
CA ASN A 165 7.64 21.26 3.91
C ASN A 165 8.07 21.58 2.47
N ILE A 166 9.37 21.56 2.18
CA ILE A 166 9.88 21.74 0.81
C ILE A 166 9.34 20.63 -0.10
N LEU A 167 9.35 19.39 0.35
CA LEU A 167 8.81 18.26 -0.43
C LEU A 167 7.32 18.43 -0.68
N LEU A 168 6.52 18.74 0.36
CA LEU A 168 5.09 18.97 0.20
C LEU A 168 4.81 20.10 -0.79
N ALA A 169 5.52 21.23 -0.66
CA ALA A 169 5.37 22.36 -1.57
C ALA A 169 5.71 21.98 -3.02
N GLN A 170 6.79 21.22 -3.25
CA GLN A 170 7.24 20.85 -4.60
C GLN A 170 6.36 19.79 -5.28
N ILE A 171 5.65 18.96 -4.52
CA ILE A 171 4.65 18.04 -5.08
C ILE A 171 3.28 18.69 -5.27
N GLY A 172 3.13 19.97 -4.94
CA GLY A 172 1.89 20.73 -5.13
C GLY A 172 0.91 20.71 -3.97
N PHE A 173 1.33 20.28 -2.79
CA PHE A 173 0.52 20.31 -1.59
C PHE A 173 0.67 21.63 -0.81
N PHE A 174 -0.32 21.91 0.04
CA PHE A 174 -0.24 22.94 1.04
C PHE A 174 0.72 22.51 2.16
N VAL A 175 1.27 23.47 2.88
CA VAL A 175 2.33 23.26 3.87
C VAL A 175 1.91 23.72 5.27
N PRO A 176 2.36 23.04 6.34
CA PRO A 176 2.10 23.44 7.72
C PRO A 176 2.94 24.65 8.15
N SER A 177 2.57 25.81 7.68
CA SER A 177 3.19 27.10 8.01
C SER A 177 2.20 28.24 7.83
N SER A 178 2.39 29.39 8.48
CA SER A 178 1.55 30.57 8.24
C SER A 178 1.87 31.27 6.93
N SER A 179 3.15 31.26 6.52
CA SER A 179 3.58 31.67 5.19
C SER A 179 4.76 30.85 4.72
N PHE A 180 4.83 30.57 3.43
CA PHE A 180 5.88 29.76 2.82
C PHE A 180 6.15 30.26 1.40
N THR A 181 7.27 30.94 1.21
CA THR A 181 7.70 31.45 -0.09
C THR A 181 9.03 30.80 -0.45
N TYR A 182 9.14 30.24 -1.64
CA TYR A 182 10.35 29.53 -2.02
C TYR A 182 10.60 29.58 -3.53
N TYR A 183 11.86 29.40 -3.91
CA TYR A 183 12.25 29.02 -5.27
C TYR A 183 12.60 27.55 -5.29
N PRO A 184 12.07 26.75 -6.24
CA PRO A 184 12.20 25.28 -6.24
C PRO A 184 13.63 24.76 -6.17
N TYR A 185 13.82 23.73 -5.38
CA TYR A 185 15.11 23.05 -5.22
C TYR A 185 15.23 21.91 -6.23
N LYS A 186 16.34 21.88 -6.97
CA LYS A 186 16.64 20.79 -7.91
C LYS A 186 17.11 19.51 -7.22
N LYS A 187 17.74 19.64 -6.06
CA LYS A 187 18.29 18.52 -5.28
C LYS A 187 18.14 18.81 -3.79
N ILE A 188 17.77 17.80 -3.04
CA ILE A 188 17.69 17.83 -1.58
C ILE A 188 18.59 16.70 -1.07
N PHE A 189 19.56 17.04 -0.24
CA PHE A 189 20.43 16.07 0.42
C PHE A 189 20.17 16.11 1.91
N THR A 190 19.91 14.97 2.50
CA THR A 190 19.72 14.84 3.94
C THR A 190 20.77 13.90 4.53
N ARG A 191 21.38 14.30 5.64
CA ARG A 191 22.20 13.44 6.47
C ARG A 191 21.61 13.47 7.88
N ILE A 192 20.60 12.68 8.10
CA ILE A 192 19.96 12.53 9.39
C ILE A 192 20.47 11.20 9.95
N ASN A 193 21.48 11.25 10.82
CA ASN A 193 21.91 10.06 11.53
C ASN A 193 20.78 9.67 12.48
N GLY A 194 20.21 8.47 12.30
CA GLY A 194 19.40 7.87 13.34
C GLY A 194 20.30 7.54 14.53
N GLU A 195 19.89 7.95 15.72
CA GLU A 195 20.38 7.39 16.96
C GLU A 195 19.85 5.99 17.15
#